data_7310626f54362f7a7603ac36e54bf8f3
#
_entry.id   7310626f54362f7a7603ac36e54bf8f3
#
_cell.length_a   1.000
_cell.length_b   1.000
_cell.length_c   1.000
_cell.angle_alpha   90.00
_cell.angle_beta   90.00
_cell.angle_gamma   90.00
#
_symmetry.space_group_name_H-M   'P 1'
#
loop_
_entity.id
_entity.type
_entity.pdbx_description
1 polymer ?
#
loop_
_entity_poly.entity_id
_entity_poly.type
_entity_poly.pdbx_seq_one_letter_code
_entity_poly.pdbx_strand_id
1 'polypeptide(L)'
;MPSSLFTLSLSTIVLALSLSACQQSNTDTASSDTDSWSCQSQDTPFSYSACRITAQALTDGRYALKLFWQSSESDQPLLTFDKLLSSLPDNQALSFAMNAGMYNKDYAPIGYTVIEGKEIKSLNLKEGGGNFHLLPNGVMWWDKAGKVQITESNALSELLSEGKAQPWYATQSGPMLVIDDEIHPQFKPDSTSLKMRNGAGVCDDGSIQFVNSDEPVTFYQFAELFKDNLSCPNALFLDGGIASALYAPSIDKHDKKEMGVMIGVVENKK
;
A
#
# COMPACT_ATOMS: atom_id res chain seq x y z
N MET A 1 38.71 -63.27 70.59
CA MET A 1 37.60 -62.50 70.04
C MET A 1 38.16 -61.13 69.75
N PRO A 2 38.51 -60.77 68.53
CA PRO A 2 39.12 -59.46 68.25
C PRO A 2 38.03 -58.48 67.67
N SER A 3 38.07 -57.29 68.23
CA SER A 3 37.28 -56.13 67.84
C SER A 3 37.95 -55.42 66.67
N SER A 4 37.26 -55.26 65.60
CA SER A 4 37.70 -54.53 64.38
C SER A 4 37.34 -53.06 64.53
N LEU A 5 38.34 -52.19 64.51
CA LEU A 5 38.19 -50.72 64.40
C LEU A 5 38.02 -50.30 62.95
N PHE A 6 36.87 -49.68 62.63
CA PHE A 6 36.66 -49.02 61.37
C PHE A 6 37.02 -47.53 61.47
N THR A 7 38.05 -47.13 60.73
CA THR A 7 38.41 -45.73 60.52
C THR A 7 37.56 -45.10 59.44
N LEU A 8 36.82 -44.05 59.80
CA LEU A 8 36.05 -43.24 58.90
C LEU A 8 36.95 -42.16 58.31
N SER A 9 37.13 -42.20 56.95
CA SER A 9 37.81 -41.15 56.17
C SER A 9 36.78 -40.10 55.76
N LEU A 10 36.99 -38.86 56.20
CA LEU A 10 36.19 -37.71 55.89
C LEU A 10 36.74 -37.07 54.63
N SER A 11 36.07 -37.30 53.46
CA SER A 11 36.40 -36.64 52.20
C SER A 11 35.64 -35.32 52.11
N THR A 12 36.35 -34.22 52.17
CA THR A 12 35.86 -32.87 51.95
C THR A 12 35.63 -32.67 50.44
N ILE A 13 34.35 -32.54 50.02
CA ILE A 13 33.95 -32.13 48.65
C ILE A 13 33.95 -30.62 48.61
N VAL A 14 34.87 -30.03 47.86
CA VAL A 14 34.88 -28.61 47.54
C VAL A 14 33.92 -28.41 46.36
N LEU A 15 32.77 -27.79 46.62
CA LEU A 15 31.78 -27.42 45.62
C LEU A 15 32.19 -26.08 44.99
N ALA A 16 32.75 -26.11 43.79
CA ALA A 16 33.04 -24.90 43.01
C ALA A 16 31.74 -24.38 42.39
N LEU A 17 31.17 -23.29 42.93
CA LEU A 17 30.10 -22.53 42.29
C LEU A 17 30.68 -21.72 41.11
N SER A 18 30.46 -22.20 39.91
CA SER A 18 30.65 -21.41 38.68
C SER A 18 29.47 -20.47 38.51
N LEU A 19 29.65 -19.19 38.79
CA LEU A 19 28.72 -18.12 38.38
C LEU A 19 28.80 -17.98 36.86
N SER A 20 27.86 -18.60 36.17
CA SER A 20 27.59 -18.26 34.76
C SER A 20 26.84 -16.93 34.74
N ALA A 21 27.56 -15.86 34.45
CA ALA A 21 26.95 -14.59 34.08
C ALA A 21 26.25 -14.79 32.70
N CYS A 22 24.93 -14.89 32.71
CA CYS A 22 24.13 -14.70 31.48
C CYS A 22 24.31 -13.26 31.01
N GLN A 23 25.20 -13.07 30.05
CA GLN A 23 25.22 -11.87 29.23
C GLN A 23 23.92 -11.88 28.36
N GLN A 24 22.92 -11.13 28.82
CA GLN A 24 21.80 -10.73 27.94
C GLN A 24 22.37 -9.83 26.85
N SER A 25 22.66 -10.42 25.69
CA SER A 25 22.83 -9.65 24.49
C SER A 25 21.47 -9.06 24.14
N ASN A 26 21.26 -7.78 24.43
CA ASN A 26 20.24 -6.97 23.79
C ASN A 26 20.62 -6.92 22.31
N THR A 27 20.12 -7.86 21.53
CA THR A 27 19.96 -7.68 20.11
C THR A 27 18.77 -6.74 19.94
N ASP A 28 19.04 -5.45 19.92
CA ASP A 28 18.18 -4.51 19.22
C ASP A 28 18.16 -4.98 17.75
N THR A 29 17.22 -5.84 17.42
CA THR A 29 16.84 -6.11 16.05
C THR A 29 16.22 -4.81 15.53
N ALA A 30 17.06 -3.94 14.97
CA ALA A 30 16.58 -2.96 14.03
C ALA A 30 15.86 -3.76 12.95
N SER A 31 14.52 -3.68 12.88
CA SER A 31 13.75 -4.23 11.78
C SER A 31 14.36 -3.65 10.51
N SER A 32 14.75 -4.51 9.59
CA SER A 32 15.33 -4.06 8.33
C SER A 32 14.26 -3.22 7.59
N ASP A 33 14.66 -2.17 6.89
CA ASP A 33 13.75 -1.32 6.12
C ASP A 33 12.87 -2.11 5.15
N THR A 34 13.32 -3.29 4.74
CA THR A 34 12.59 -4.26 3.91
C THR A 34 11.33 -4.83 4.58
N ASP A 35 11.22 -4.77 5.90
CA ASP A 35 10.01 -5.22 6.63
C ASP A 35 8.90 -4.16 6.62
N SER A 36 9.23 -2.88 6.41
CA SER A 36 8.28 -1.77 6.42
C SER A 36 7.62 -1.56 5.06
N TRP A 37 8.40 -1.58 4.00
CA TRP A 37 7.93 -1.50 2.62
C TRP A 37 8.92 -2.21 1.69
N SER A 38 8.42 -2.66 0.53
CA SER A 38 9.25 -3.26 -0.52
C SER A 38 8.56 -3.13 -1.88
N CYS A 39 9.36 -3.03 -2.95
CA CYS A 39 8.88 -3.23 -4.31
C CYS A 39 9.58 -4.42 -4.94
N GLN A 40 8.86 -5.21 -5.72
CA GLN A 40 9.35 -6.42 -6.39
C GLN A 40 8.71 -6.54 -7.77
N SER A 41 9.46 -7.09 -8.73
CA SER A 41 8.93 -7.57 -10.01
C SER A 41 8.68 -9.07 -9.91
N GLN A 42 7.59 -9.54 -10.48
CA GLN A 42 7.12 -10.93 -10.46
C GLN A 42 6.69 -11.34 -11.87
N ASP A 43 6.86 -12.63 -12.19
CA ASP A 43 6.50 -13.18 -13.50
C ASP A 43 5.32 -14.17 -13.45
N THR A 44 4.74 -14.36 -12.27
CA THR A 44 3.64 -15.32 -12.06
C THR A 44 2.55 -14.67 -11.19
N PRO A 45 1.24 -14.77 -11.54
CA PRO A 45 0.63 -15.50 -12.66
C PRO A 45 0.81 -14.85 -14.05
N PHE A 46 1.26 -13.63 -14.11
CA PHE A 46 1.69 -12.82 -15.27
C PHE A 46 2.77 -11.86 -14.79
N SER A 47 3.47 -11.18 -15.71
CA SER A 47 4.49 -10.18 -15.32
C SER A 47 3.85 -8.93 -14.69
N TYR A 48 4.26 -8.60 -13.46
CA TYR A 48 3.83 -7.40 -12.76
C TYR A 48 4.89 -6.87 -11.79
N SER A 49 4.77 -5.60 -11.45
CA SER A 49 5.53 -4.94 -10.40
C SER A 49 4.60 -4.58 -9.25
N ALA A 50 4.98 -4.96 -8.03
CA ALA A 50 4.21 -4.68 -6.83
C ALA A 50 5.04 -3.96 -5.78
N CYS A 51 4.47 -2.92 -5.17
CA CYS A 51 5.01 -2.24 -4.00
C CYS A 51 4.09 -2.47 -2.81
N ARG A 52 4.63 -3.00 -1.71
CA ARG A 52 3.92 -3.28 -0.47
C ARG A 52 4.38 -2.34 0.63
N ILE A 53 3.44 -1.85 1.45
CA ILE A 53 3.73 -1.17 2.71
C ILE A 53 2.89 -1.76 3.84
N THR A 54 3.49 -1.96 5.01
CA THR A 54 2.77 -2.49 6.18
C THR A 54 1.96 -1.39 6.87
N ALA A 55 0.85 -1.76 7.51
CA ALA A 55 0.08 -0.83 8.34
C ALA A 55 0.94 -0.22 9.46
N GLN A 56 1.83 -1.01 10.06
CA GLN A 56 2.75 -0.57 11.11
C GLN A 56 3.67 0.56 10.62
N ALA A 57 4.22 0.45 9.40
CA ALA A 57 5.10 1.46 8.83
C ALA A 57 4.41 2.82 8.63
N LEU A 58 3.10 2.82 8.41
CA LEU A 58 2.31 4.05 8.27
C LEU A 58 1.95 4.70 9.61
N THR A 59 2.00 3.95 10.72
CA THR A 59 1.64 4.44 12.06
C THR A 59 2.82 4.89 12.89
N ASP A 60 4.05 4.46 12.58
CA ASP A 60 5.26 4.83 13.32
C ASP A 60 5.82 6.22 12.95
N GLY A 61 5.26 6.88 11.94
CA GLY A 61 5.59 8.23 11.53
C GLY A 61 6.86 8.37 10.68
N ARG A 62 7.57 7.28 10.41
CA ARG A 62 8.72 7.29 9.49
C ARG A 62 8.27 7.39 8.04
N TYR A 63 7.22 6.66 7.70
CA TYR A 63 6.62 6.64 6.38
C TYR A 63 5.24 7.27 6.39
N ALA A 64 4.89 7.93 5.29
CA ALA A 64 3.56 8.49 5.09
C ALA A 64 3.06 8.15 3.68
N LEU A 65 1.86 7.57 3.59
CA LEU A 65 1.13 7.45 2.34
C LEU A 65 0.47 8.79 2.03
N LYS A 66 0.72 9.33 0.85
CA LYS A 66 0.21 10.64 0.44
C LYS A 66 -0.39 10.62 -0.96
N LEU A 67 -1.31 11.56 -1.20
CA LEU A 67 -1.74 11.93 -2.55
C LEU A 67 -1.09 13.25 -2.95
N PHE A 68 -0.72 13.34 -4.22
CA PHE A 68 -0.09 14.49 -4.84
C PHE A 68 -0.85 14.85 -6.11
N TRP A 69 -1.17 16.10 -6.30
CA TRP A 69 -1.84 16.58 -7.51
C TRP A 69 -1.25 17.90 -7.99
N GLN A 70 -1.22 18.90 -7.15
CA GLN A 70 -0.75 20.24 -7.49
C GLN A 70 0.51 20.59 -6.68
N SER A 71 1.34 21.45 -7.25
CA SER A 71 2.42 22.09 -6.53
C SER A 71 1.87 23.05 -5.47
N SER A 72 2.41 23.00 -4.25
CA SER A 72 2.07 23.95 -3.18
C SER A 72 2.49 25.40 -3.49
N GLU A 73 3.40 25.60 -4.44
CA GLU A 73 3.95 26.91 -4.80
C GLU A 73 3.17 27.61 -5.93
N SER A 74 2.60 26.83 -6.87
CA SER A 74 2.05 27.39 -8.11
C SER A 74 0.62 27.01 -8.41
N ASP A 75 -0.01 26.14 -7.60
CA ASP A 75 -1.33 25.54 -7.85
C ASP A 75 -1.46 24.82 -9.22
N GLN A 76 -0.32 24.55 -9.88
CA GLN A 76 -0.30 23.83 -11.15
C GLN A 76 -0.16 22.34 -10.92
N PRO A 77 -0.78 21.49 -11.76
CA PRO A 77 -0.62 20.04 -11.68
C PRO A 77 0.85 19.63 -11.78
N LEU A 78 1.28 18.72 -10.90
CA LEU A 78 2.65 18.16 -10.90
C LEU A 78 2.92 17.33 -12.14
N LEU A 79 1.94 16.61 -12.64
CA LEU A 79 1.93 15.81 -13.87
C LEU A 79 2.90 14.63 -13.88
N THR A 80 4.13 14.76 -13.40
CA THR A 80 5.18 13.74 -13.53
C THR A 80 5.86 13.43 -12.20
N PHE A 81 6.45 12.25 -12.08
CA PHE A 81 7.27 11.91 -10.91
C PHE A 81 8.49 12.82 -10.75
N ASP A 82 9.08 13.31 -11.84
CA ASP A 82 10.22 14.25 -11.76
C ASP A 82 9.80 15.57 -11.08
N LYS A 83 8.64 16.12 -11.42
CA LYS A 83 8.12 17.32 -10.76
C LYS A 83 7.71 17.04 -9.31
N LEU A 84 7.13 15.87 -9.04
CA LEU A 84 6.85 15.44 -7.67
C LEU A 84 8.14 15.37 -6.84
N LEU A 85 9.17 14.69 -7.34
CA LEU A 85 10.47 14.58 -6.66
C LEU A 85 11.07 15.97 -6.36
N SER A 86 10.98 16.88 -7.32
CA SER A 86 11.49 18.27 -7.16
C SER A 86 10.65 19.12 -6.19
N SER A 87 9.41 18.73 -5.90
CA SER A 87 8.50 19.44 -4.99
C SER A 87 8.57 18.96 -3.55
N LEU A 88 9.25 17.83 -3.29
CA LEU A 88 9.37 17.29 -1.93
C LEU A 88 10.33 18.16 -1.10
N PRO A 89 10.03 18.39 0.19
CA PRO A 89 10.97 18.99 1.12
C PRO A 89 12.28 18.20 1.24
N ASP A 90 13.39 18.86 1.52
CA ASP A 90 14.73 18.24 1.63
C ASP A 90 14.80 17.10 2.65
N ASN A 91 13.97 17.18 3.70
CA ASN A 91 13.87 16.16 4.74
C ASN A 91 12.93 15.00 4.37
N GLN A 92 12.47 14.93 3.13
CA GLN A 92 11.63 13.83 2.64
C GLN A 92 12.27 13.14 1.43
N ALA A 93 11.95 11.86 1.28
CA ALA A 93 12.31 11.07 0.10
C ALA A 93 11.11 10.23 -0.36
N LEU A 94 10.91 10.13 -1.66
CA LEU A 94 9.89 9.28 -2.25
C LEU A 94 10.41 7.84 -2.33
N SER A 95 9.78 6.91 -1.60
CA SER A 95 10.12 5.49 -1.63
C SER A 95 9.61 4.82 -2.90
N PHE A 96 8.34 5.04 -3.21
CA PHE A 96 7.70 4.68 -4.47
C PHE A 96 6.46 5.55 -4.71
N ALA A 97 6.00 5.63 -5.96
CA ALA A 97 4.74 6.27 -6.33
C ALA A 97 4.15 5.65 -7.60
N MET A 98 2.84 5.82 -7.76
CA MET A 98 2.12 5.46 -8.98
C MET A 98 1.00 6.46 -9.25
N ASN A 99 0.37 6.39 -10.42
CA ASN A 99 -0.85 7.15 -10.66
C ASN A 99 -2.00 6.62 -9.78
N ALA A 100 -2.85 7.53 -9.32
CA ALA A 100 -3.99 7.22 -8.46
C ALA A 100 -5.30 7.15 -9.26
N GLY A 101 -6.37 7.78 -8.77
CA GLY A 101 -7.68 7.79 -9.41
C GLY A 101 -7.72 8.55 -10.74
N MET A 102 -8.80 8.33 -11.48
CA MET A 102 -8.97 8.85 -12.83
C MET A 102 -9.12 10.38 -12.87
N TYR A 103 -8.70 10.96 -13.98
CA TYR A 103 -8.68 12.41 -14.22
C TYR A 103 -9.20 12.75 -15.62
N ASN A 104 -9.56 14.00 -15.84
CA ASN A 104 -10.02 14.52 -17.13
C ASN A 104 -8.83 14.99 -18.00
N LYS A 105 -9.13 15.53 -19.19
CA LYS A 105 -8.13 16.04 -20.15
C LYS A 105 -7.24 17.18 -19.60
N ASP A 106 -7.68 17.83 -18.53
CA ASP A 106 -6.96 18.92 -17.86
C ASP A 106 -6.21 18.42 -16.61
N TYR A 107 -6.04 17.09 -16.48
CA TYR A 107 -5.40 16.40 -15.36
C TYR A 107 -6.08 16.61 -13.99
N ALA A 108 -7.29 17.14 -13.98
CA ALA A 108 -8.07 17.31 -12.75
C ALA A 108 -8.84 16.03 -12.40
N PRO A 109 -8.91 15.64 -11.12
CA PRO A 109 -9.60 14.43 -10.68
C PRO A 109 -11.11 14.49 -11.04
N ILE A 110 -11.67 13.35 -11.48
CA ILE A 110 -13.10 13.22 -11.78
C ILE A 110 -13.93 12.61 -10.67
N GLY A 111 -13.29 11.98 -9.70
CA GLY A 111 -13.89 11.36 -8.53
C GLY A 111 -13.45 11.99 -7.22
N TYR A 112 -14.00 11.48 -6.12
CA TYR A 112 -13.69 11.96 -4.77
C TYR A 112 -12.20 12.05 -4.53
N THR A 113 -11.75 13.22 -4.17
CA THR A 113 -10.33 13.47 -3.91
C THR A 113 -10.21 14.38 -2.70
N VAL A 114 -9.51 13.89 -1.68
CA VAL A 114 -9.17 14.63 -0.46
C VAL A 114 -7.66 14.62 -0.31
N ILE A 115 -7.07 15.77 -0.06
CA ILE A 115 -5.63 15.94 0.18
C ILE A 115 -5.47 16.73 1.47
N GLU A 116 -4.82 16.14 2.47
CA GLU A 116 -4.58 16.73 3.80
C GLU A 116 -5.86 17.29 4.46
N GLY A 117 -6.95 16.52 4.34
CA GLY A 117 -8.26 16.87 4.88
C GLY A 117 -9.05 17.91 4.07
N LYS A 118 -8.46 18.45 2.97
CA LYS A 118 -9.15 19.37 2.07
C LYS A 118 -9.80 18.58 0.93
N GLU A 119 -11.13 18.69 0.81
CA GLU A 119 -11.86 18.15 -0.34
C GLU A 119 -11.53 18.97 -1.61
N ILE A 120 -10.91 18.29 -2.57
CA ILE A 120 -10.56 18.85 -3.89
C ILE A 120 -11.69 18.58 -4.89
N LYS A 121 -12.28 17.40 -4.80
CA LYS A 121 -13.39 16.95 -5.65
C LYS A 121 -14.37 16.13 -4.81
N SER A 122 -15.66 16.41 -4.95
CA SER A 122 -16.71 15.69 -4.25
C SER A 122 -16.92 14.28 -4.80
N LEU A 123 -17.51 13.42 -3.96
CA LEU A 123 -17.84 12.04 -4.30
C LEU A 123 -18.73 11.98 -5.55
N ASN A 124 -18.34 11.16 -6.51
CA ASN A 124 -19.03 11.02 -7.78
C ASN A 124 -19.79 9.69 -7.82
N LEU A 125 -21.10 9.77 -7.62
CA LEU A 125 -22.03 8.64 -7.66
C LEU A 125 -22.83 8.59 -8.98
N LYS A 126 -22.41 9.35 -10.01
CA LYS A 126 -23.13 9.39 -11.29
C LYS A 126 -22.91 8.12 -12.08
N GLU A 127 -23.94 7.68 -12.75
CA GLU A 127 -23.83 6.67 -13.79
C GLU A 127 -23.18 7.27 -15.05
N GLY A 128 -22.52 6.41 -15.83
CA GLY A 128 -21.85 6.84 -17.06
C GLY A 128 -21.16 5.70 -17.79
N GLY A 129 -20.38 6.04 -18.79
CA GLY A 129 -19.57 5.09 -19.54
C GLY A 129 -18.11 5.01 -19.06
N GLY A 130 -17.41 3.96 -19.49
CA GLY A 130 -16.01 3.74 -19.17
C GLY A 130 -15.76 3.08 -17.81
N ASN A 131 -14.50 2.81 -17.53
CA ASN A 131 -14.10 2.04 -16.35
C ASN A 131 -14.50 2.70 -15.03
N PHE A 132 -14.44 4.04 -14.95
CA PHE A 132 -14.82 4.77 -13.74
C PHE A 132 -16.27 4.49 -13.32
N HIS A 133 -17.16 4.35 -14.29
CA HIS A 133 -18.60 4.13 -14.09
C HIS A 133 -19.01 2.64 -14.21
N LEU A 134 -18.06 1.72 -14.30
CA LEU A 134 -18.35 0.30 -14.18
C LEU A 134 -18.55 -0.02 -12.69
N LEU A 135 -19.82 -0.01 -12.28
CA LEU A 135 -20.23 -0.14 -10.89
C LEU A 135 -20.23 -1.60 -10.40
N PRO A 136 -19.86 -1.84 -9.14
CA PRO A 136 -19.46 -0.86 -8.14
C PRO A 136 -18.05 -0.30 -8.38
N ASN A 137 -17.92 1.02 -8.26
CA ASN A 137 -16.64 1.68 -8.13
C ASN A 137 -16.35 1.99 -6.65
N GLY A 138 -15.15 2.44 -6.33
CA GLY A 138 -14.75 2.60 -4.94
C GLY A 138 -13.82 3.77 -4.69
N VAL A 139 -13.55 3.97 -3.42
CA VAL A 139 -12.64 4.99 -2.91
C VAL A 139 -11.59 4.33 -2.05
N MET A 140 -10.32 4.56 -2.36
CA MET A 140 -9.23 4.32 -1.44
C MET A 140 -9.06 5.57 -0.58
N TRP A 141 -9.11 5.42 0.73
CA TRP A 141 -9.01 6.54 1.66
C TRP A 141 -8.33 6.14 2.96
N TRP A 142 -7.78 7.12 3.66
CA TRP A 142 -7.20 6.92 4.99
C TRP A 142 -7.39 8.15 5.86
N ASP A 143 -7.49 7.90 7.14
CA ASP A 143 -7.60 8.92 8.15
C ASP A 143 -6.24 9.53 8.50
N LYS A 144 -6.24 10.49 9.42
CA LYS A 144 -5.02 11.16 9.88
C LYS A 144 -4.06 10.23 10.65
N ALA A 145 -4.59 9.10 11.16
CA ALA A 145 -3.78 8.08 11.84
C ALA A 145 -3.12 7.09 10.86
N GLY A 146 -3.41 7.18 9.56
CA GLY A 146 -2.84 6.33 8.53
C GLY A 146 -3.59 5.00 8.33
N LYS A 147 -4.80 4.84 8.87
CA LYS A 147 -5.63 3.65 8.65
C LYS A 147 -6.22 3.68 7.24
N VAL A 148 -5.67 2.86 6.36
CA VAL A 148 -6.09 2.77 4.95
C VAL A 148 -7.27 1.82 4.79
N GLN A 149 -8.22 2.21 3.94
CA GLN A 149 -9.40 1.43 3.59
C GLN A 149 -9.74 1.62 2.10
N ILE A 150 -10.37 0.62 1.51
CA ILE A 150 -11.03 0.70 0.21
C ILE A 150 -12.48 0.40 0.46
N THR A 151 -13.36 1.33 0.09
CA THR A 151 -14.79 1.26 0.37
C THR A 151 -15.57 1.54 -0.91
N GLU A 152 -16.63 0.79 -1.16
CA GLU A 152 -17.56 1.03 -2.26
C GLU A 152 -18.16 2.45 -2.12
N SER A 153 -18.36 3.14 -3.26
CA SER A 153 -18.66 4.57 -3.25
C SER A 153 -19.98 4.92 -2.57
N ASN A 154 -21.05 4.11 -2.71
CA ASN A 154 -22.31 4.40 -2.00
C ASN A 154 -22.18 4.12 -0.50
N ALA A 155 -21.49 3.03 -0.12
CA ALA A 155 -21.21 2.75 1.28
C ALA A 155 -20.37 3.85 1.92
N LEU A 156 -19.36 4.39 1.21
CA LEU A 156 -18.62 5.55 1.71
C LEU A 156 -19.49 6.79 1.86
N SER A 157 -20.44 7.04 0.93
CA SER A 157 -21.38 8.15 1.04
C SER A 157 -22.19 8.11 2.34
N GLU A 158 -22.63 6.92 2.71
CA GLU A 158 -23.35 6.70 3.97
C GLU A 158 -22.45 7.00 5.18
N LEU A 159 -21.22 6.42 5.20
CA LEU A 159 -20.26 6.66 6.28
C LEU A 159 -19.88 8.14 6.43
N LEU A 160 -19.74 8.87 5.33
CA LEU A 160 -19.47 10.32 5.34
C LEU A 160 -20.67 11.09 5.93
N SER A 161 -21.91 10.76 5.51
CA SER A 161 -23.12 11.41 5.98
C SER A 161 -23.37 11.20 7.49
N GLU A 162 -22.96 10.06 8.01
CA GLU A 162 -23.05 9.68 9.42
C GLU A 162 -21.86 10.18 10.27
N GLY A 163 -20.87 10.83 9.66
CA GLY A 163 -19.65 11.26 10.33
C GLY A 163 -18.73 10.13 10.79
N LYS A 164 -18.93 8.91 10.27
CA LYS A 164 -18.13 7.72 10.60
C LYS A 164 -16.85 7.61 9.76
N ALA A 165 -16.78 8.26 8.61
CA ALA A 165 -15.58 8.39 7.80
C ALA A 165 -15.07 9.84 7.85
N GLN A 166 -13.76 9.99 8.10
CA GLN A 166 -13.08 11.29 8.10
C GLN A 166 -11.78 11.19 7.31
N PRO A 167 -11.86 11.17 5.97
CA PRO A 167 -10.68 11.02 5.12
C PRO A 167 -9.71 12.19 5.30
N TRP A 168 -8.47 11.87 5.61
CA TRP A 168 -7.35 12.81 5.50
C TRP A 168 -6.82 12.84 4.07
N TYR A 169 -6.86 11.68 3.40
CA TYR A 169 -6.66 11.52 1.97
C TYR A 169 -7.73 10.60 1.40
N ALA A 170 -8.14 10.84 0.17
CA ALA A 170 -9.06 9.97 -0.57
C ALA A 170 -8.85 10.09 -2.06
N THR A 171 -8.97 8.99 -2.79
CA THR A 171 -8.97 8.94 -4.25
C THR A 171 -10.02 7.95 -4.73
N GLN A 172 -11.01 8.42 -5.49
CA GLN A 172 -12.04 7.59 -6.12
C GLN A 172 -11.56 7.11 -7.49
N SER A 173 -11.81 5.85 -7.77
CA SER A 173 -11.54 5.24 -9.07
C SER A 173 -12.52 4.10 -9.33
N GLY A 174 -12.34 3.36 -10.42
CA GLY A 174 -13.21 2.23 -10.71
C GLY A 174 -12.82 1.47 -11.98
N PRO A 175 -13.28 0.21 -12.00
CA PRO A 175 -14.15 -0.49 -11.05
C PRO A 175 -13.41 -0.93 -9.77
N MET A 176 -14.13 -1.35 -8.73
CA MET A 176 -13.53 -2.21 -7.71
C MET A 176 -13.11 -3.52 -8.36
N LEU A 177 -11.99 -4.08 -7.93
CA LEU A 177 -11.47 -5.36 -8.44
C LEU A 177 -11.96 -6.52 -7.59
N VAL A 178 -11.83 -6.37 -6.28
CA VAL A 178 -12.28 -7.29 -5.24
C VAL A 178 -13.12 -6.51 -4.24
N ILE A 179 -14.22 -7.10 -3.79
CA ILE A 179 -15.20 -6.52 -2.88
C ILE A 179 -15.53 -7.57 -1.84
N ASP A 180 -15.13 -7.35 -0.58
CA ASP A 180 -15.37 -8.28 0.52
C ASP A 180 -15.01 -9.74 0.14
N ASP A 181 -13.82 -9.91 -0.40
CA ASP A 181 -13.24 -11.19 -0.86
C ASP A 181 -13.94 -11.83 -2.09
N GLU A 182 -14.76 -11.05 -2.81
CA GLU A 182 -15.37 -11.52 -4.06
C GLU A 182 -14.88 -10.70 -5.26
N ILE A 183 -14.56 -11.38 -6.37
CA ILE A 183 -14.22 -10.71 -7.64
C ILE A 183 -15.45 -9.95 -8.13
N HIS A 184 -15.21 -8.73 -8.65
CA HIS A 184 -16.26 -7.89 -9.20
C HIS A 184 -17.22 -8.67 -10.14
N PRO A 185 -18.56 -8.63 -9.92
CA PRO A 185 -19.51 -9.55 -10.54
C PRO A 185 -19.64 -9.43 -12.08
N GLN A 186 -19.19 -8.33 -12.65
CA GLN A 186 -19.20 -8.14 -14.11
C GLN A 186 -17.93 -8.64 -14.80
N PHE A 187 -16.90 -9.07 -14.07
CA PHE A 187 -15.69 -9.59 -14.68
C PHE A 187 -15.90 -11.03 -15.13
N LYS A 188 -15.49 -11.32 -16.35
CA LYS A 188 -15.67 -12.64 -16.97
C LYS A 188 -14.32 -13.33 -17.13
N PRO A 189 -14.19 -14.59 -16.70
CA PRO A 189 -12.96 -15.36 -16.86
C PRO A 189 -12.51 -15.49 -18.33
N ASP A 190 -13.46 -15.55 -19.25
CA ASP A 190 -13.25 -15.69 -20.70
C ASP A 190 -13.09 -14.36 -21.43
N SER A 191 -12.93 -13.25 -20.72
CA SER A 191 -12.73 -11.92 -21.29
C SER A 191 -11.44 -11.88 -22.12
N THR A 192 -11.51 -11.24 -23.29
CA THR A 192 -10.36 -10.99 -24.17
C THR A 192 -9.86 -9.55 -24.12
N SER A 193 -10.40 -8.73 -23.22
CA SER A 193 -10.04 -7.30 -23.08
C SER A 193 -8.72 -7.13 -22.32
N LEU A 194 -7.62 -7.31 -23.02
CA LEU A 194 -6.26 -7.19 -22.48
C LEU A 194 -5.81 -5.72 -22.48
N LYS A 195 -5.37 -5.21 -21.33
CA LYS A 195 -4.85 -3.84 -21.12
C LYS A 195 -3.77 -3.86 -20.04
N MET A 196 -2.85 -2.89 -20.11
CA MET A 196 -2.03 -2.56 -18.96
C MET A 196 -2.94 -2.10 -17.82
N ARG A 197 -2.70 -2.59 -16.59
CA ARG A 197 -3.55 -2.29 -15.46
C ARG A 197 -2.72 -1.91 -14.26
N ASN A 198 -3.28 -1.05 -13.42
CA ASN A 198 -2.75 -0.77 -12.10
C ASN A 198 -3.87 -0.68 -11.08
N GLY A 199 -3.54 -0.92 -9.84
CA GLY A 199 -4.52 -0.96 -8.76
C GLY A 199 -3.86 -0.97 -7.39
N ALA A 200 -4.71 -0.85 -6.38
CA ALA A 200 -4.31 -0.96 -4.99
C ALA A 200 -5.25 -1.90 -4.25
N GLY A 201 -4.72 -2.64 -3.28
CA GLY A 201 -5.47 -3.52 -2.40
C GLY A 201 -5.12 -3.30 -0.93
N VAL A 202 -6.10 -3.47 -0.06
CA VAL A 202 -5.91 -3.58 1.39
C VAL A 202 -6.04 -5.05 1.72
N CYS A 203 -4.99 -5.64 2.29
CA CYS A 203 -4.85 -7.08 2.44
C CYS A 203 -5.16 -7.55 3.86
N ASP A 204 -5.35 -8.85 4.07
CA ASP A 204 -5.77 -9.45 5.35
C ASP A 204 -4.81 -9.16 6.51
N ASP A 205 -3.51 -9.04 6.23
CA ASP A 205 -2.50 -8.67 7.21
C ASP A 205 -2.44 -7.15 7.49
N GLY A 206 -3.37 -6.38 6.91
CA GLY A 206 -3.43 -4.93 7.01
C GLY A 206 -2.43 -4.19 6.14
N SER A 207 -1.60 -4.90 5.36
CA SER A 207 -0.71 -4.26 4.40
C SER A 207 -1.47 -3.70 3.21
N ILE A 208 -0.86 -2.74 2.54
CA ILE A 208 -1.36 -2.17 1.31
C ILE A 208 -0.45 -2.63 0.16
N GLN A 209 -1.05 -3.16 -0.89
CA GLN A 209 -0.40 -3.54 -2.12
C GLN A 209 -0.74 -2.55 -3.24
N PHE A 210 0.28 -2.09 -3.95
CA PHE A 210 0.17 -1.27 -5.15
C PHE A 210 0.77 -2.06 -6.32
N VAL A 211 -0.01 -2.31 -7.35
CA VAL A 211 0.38 -3.21 -8.45
C VAL A 211 0.24 -2.54 -9.79
N ASN A 212 1.27 -2.68 -10.63
CA ASN A 212 1.23 -2.41 -12.06
C ASN A 212 1.45 -3.73 -12.82
N SER A 213 0.56 -4.08 -13.76
CA SER A 213 0.87 -5.15 -14.71
C SER A 213 1.97 -4.68 -15.67
N ASP A 214 2.97 -5.51 -15.89
CA ASP A 214 4.06 -5.26 -16.84
C ASP A 214 3.73 -5.83 -18.24
N GLU A 215 2.60 -6.53 -18.36
CA GLU A 215 2.00 -7.00 -19.59
C GLU A 215 0.48 -6.76 -19.61
N PRO A 216 -0.17 -6.79 -20.80
CA PRO A 216 -1.62 -6.62 -20.88
C PRO A 216 -2.37 -7.82 -20.27
N VAL A 217 -3.31 -7.54 -19.36
CA VAL A 217 -4.14 -8.53 -18.67
C VAL A 217 -5.61 -8.15 -18.68
N THR A 218 -6.51 -9.11 -18.45
CA THR A 218 -7.95 -8.84 -18.29
C THR A 218 -8.23 -8.28 -16.90
N PHE A 219 -9.41 -7.71 -16.67
CA PHE A 219 -9.83 -7.33 -15.31
C PHE A 219 -9.97 -8.54 -14.40
N TYR A 220 -10.42 -9.67 -14.93
CA TYR A 220 -10.59 -10.89 -14.17
C TYR A 220 -9.23 -11.40 -13.63
N GLN A 221 -8.23 -11.56 -14.51
CA GLN A 221 -6.87 -11.96 -14.11
C GLN A 221 -6.25 -11.00 -13.09
N PHE A 222 -6.47 -9.69 -13.30
CA PHE A 222 -5.92 -8.68 -12.39
C PHE A 222 -6.63 -8.69 -11.02
N ALA A 223 -7.92 -8.99 -10.97
CA ALA A 223 -8.67 -9.19 -9.72
C ALA A 223 -8.27 -10.48 -8.99
N GLU A 224 -8.08 -11.60 -9.73
CA GLU A 224 -7.56 -12.85 -9.16
C GLU A 224 -6.19 -12.64 -8.48
N LEU A 225 -5.31 -11.84 -9.08
CA LEU A 225 -4.02 -11.52 -8.45
C LEU A 225 -4.21 -10.91 -7.06
N PHE A 226 -5.09 -9.92 -6.91
CA PHE A 226 -5.34 -9.28 -5.61
C PHE A 226 -6.00 -10.23 -4.63
N LYS A 227 -7.04 -10.97 -5.05
CA LYS A 227 -7.78 -11.89 -4.21
C LYS A 227 -6.93 -13.09 -3.79
N ASP A 228 -6.46 -13.87 -4.77
CA ASP A 228 -5.95 -15.22 -4.54
C ASP A 228 -4.44 -15.24 -4.26
N ASN A 229 -3.66 -14.34 -4.83
CA ASN A 229 -2.20 -14.30 -4.67
C ASN A 229 -1.74 -13.32 -3.59
N LEU A 230 -2.42 -12.18 -3.47
CA LEU A 230 -2.04 -11.11 -2.54
C LEU A 230 -2.93 -11.07 -1.28
N SER A 231 -4.00 -11.88 -1.22
CA SER A 231 -4.95 -11.96 -0.08
C SER A 231 -5.50 -10.59 0.32
N CYS A 232 -5.97 -9.83 -0.67
CA CYS A 232 -6.54 -8.51 -0.46
C CYS A 232 -8.06 -8.56 -0.69
N PRO A 233 -8.89 -8.67 0.36
CA PRO A 233 -10.35 -8.77 0.27
C PRO A 233 -11.01 -7.53 -0.34
N ASN A 234 -10.32 -6.39 -0.36
CA ASN A 234 -10.79 -5.18 -1.04
C ASN A 234 -9.67 -4.62 -1.91
N ALA A 235 -9.95 -4.48 -3.22
CA ALA A 235 -9.01 -3.94 -4.18
C ALA A 235 -9.72 -3.04 -5.20
N LEU A 236 -9.02 -2.00 -5.64
CA LEU A 236 -9.51 -0.95 -6.51
C LEU A 236 -8.61 -0.81 -7.73
N PHE A 237 -9.22 -0.83 -8.93
CA PHE A 237 -8.53 -0.40 -10.14
C PHE A 237 -8.30 1.11 -10.12
N LEU A 238 -7.07 1.51 -10.37
CA LEU A 238 -6.69 2.90 -10.54
C LEU A 238 -6.69 3.28 -12.03
N ASP A 239 -6.13 4.44 -12.42
CA ASP A 239 -6.17 4.86 -13.82
C ASP A 239 -5.12 4.11 -14.66
N GLY A 240 -5.48 2.91 -15.12
CA GLY A 240 -4.62 2.05 -15.92
C GLY A 240 -4.53 2.41 -17.41
N GLY A 241 -3.98 1.52 -18.21
CA GLY A 241 -3.81 1.70 -19.65
C GLY A 241 -2.70 2.69 -19.98
N ILE A 242 -3.01 3.77 -20.69
CA ILE A 242 -2.03 4.78 -21.11
C ILE A 242 -1.45 5.51 -19.88
N ALA A 243 -2.28 5.74 -18.86
CA ALA A 243 -1.89 6.43 -17.63
C ALA A 243 -1.09 5.58 -16.65
N SER A 244 -1.12 4.25 -16.77
CA SER A 244 -0.40 3.35 -15.88
C SER A 244 1.09 3.71 -15.80
N ALA A 245 1.55 4.11 -14.61
CA ALA A 245 2.91 4.58 -14.37
C ALA A 245 3.37 4.21 -12.95
N LEU A 246 4.66 3.86 -12.84
CA LEU A 246 5.29 3.48 -11.58
C LEU A 246 6.66 4.19 -11.44
N TYR A 247 6.90 4.74 -10.27
CA TYR A 247 8.21 5.13 -9.76
C TYR A 247 8.57 4.20 -8.61
N ALA A 248 9.55 3.35 -8.79
CA ALA A 248 10.05 2.41 -7.78
C ALA A 248 11.55 2.17 -8.02
N PRO A 249 12.42 3.04 -7.52
CA PRO A 249 13.86 2.99 -7.82
C PRO A 249 14.53 1.71 -7.33
N SER A 250 14.00 1.04 -6.32
CA SER A 250 14.51 -0.24 -5.81
C SER A 250 14.40 -1.41 -6.83
N ILE A 251 13.56 -1.25 -7.86
CA ILE A 251 13.37 -2.22 -8.95
C ILE A 251 13.58 -1.57 -10.33
N ASP A 252 14.30 -0.47 -10.39
CA ASP A 252 14.67 0.26 -11.61
C ASP A 252 13.47 0.71 -12.47
N LYS A 253 12.34 1.11 -11.81
CA LYS A 253 11.15 1.65 -12.46
C LYS A 253 11.10 3.17 -12.28
N HIS A 254 11.05 3.90 -13.39
CA HIS A 254 10.87 5.36 -13.40
C HIS A 254 10.16 5.79 -14.69
N ASP A 255 8.85 5.64 -14.71
CA ASP A 255 8.03 6.02 -15.85
C ASP A 255 7.97 7.53 -16.04
N LYS A 256 8.00 7.99 -17.30
CA LYS A 256 8.04 9.40 -17.71
C LYS A 256 6.69 9.84 -18.30
N LYS A 257 5.59 9.46 -17.69
CA LYS A 257 4.24 9.80 -18.19
C LYS A 257 3.66 10.98 -17.43
N GLU A 258 2.83 11.75 -18.13
CA GLU A 258 1.99 12.76 -17.50
C GLU A 258 0.72 12.10 -16.95
N MET A 259 0.33 12.49 -15.73
CA MET A 259 -0.83 11.98 -15.02
C MET A 259 -1.47 13.04 -14.13
N GLY A 260 -2.69 12.79 -13.68
CA GLY A 260 -3.39 13.65 -12.73
C GLY A 260 -2.90 13.42 -11.30
N VAL A 261 -3.74 12.79 -10.48
CA VAL A 261 -3.40 12.48 -9.07
C VAL A 261 -2.40 11.34 -9.00
N MET A 262 -1.37 11.48 -8.18
CA MET A 262 -0.41 10.45 -7.84
C MET A 262 -0.59 10.00 -6.39
N ILE A 263 -0.33 8.73 -6.12
CA ILE A 263 -0.25 8.16 -4.78
C ILE A 263 1.17 7.67 -4.55
N GLY A 264 1.74 7.92 -3.38
CA GLY A 264 3.10 7.48 -3.09
C GLY A 264 3.42 7.42 -1.61
N VAL A 265 4.46 6.69 -1.29
CA VAL A 265 5.02 6.60 0.06
C VAL A 265 6.24 7.50 0.16
N VAL A 266 6.20 8.37 1.15
CA VAL A 266 7.27 9.30 1.49
C VAL A 266 7.92 8.86 2.79
N GLU A 267 9.24 8.80 2.82
CA GLU A 267 10.04 8.63 4.02
C GLU A 267 10.45 10.00 4.58
N ASN A 268 10.23 10.19 5.89
CA ASN A 268 10.76 11.35 6.61
C ASN A 268 12.20 11.05 7.04
N LYS A 269 13.17 11.72 6.44
CA LYS A 269 14.59 11.64 6.82
C LYS A 269 14.78 12.26 8.21
N LYS A 270 15.56 11.59 9.04
CA LYS A 270 15.94 12.09 10.38
C LYS A 270 16.98 13.18 10.29
#